data_03b3993dce43734697145a5c99875596
#
_entry.id   03b3993dce43734697145a5c99875596
#
_cell.length_a   1.000
_cell.length_b   1.000
_cell.length_c   1.000
_cell.angle_alpha   90.00
_cell.angle_beta   90.00
_cell.angle_gamma   90.00
#
_symmetry.space_group_name_H-M   'P 1'
#
loop_
_entity.id
_entity.type
_entity.pdbx_description
1 polymer ?
#
loop_
_entity_poly.entity_id
_entity_poly.type
_entity_poly.pdbx_seq_one_letter_code
_entity_poly.pdbx_strand_id
1 'polypeptide(L)'
;MKHFWKMLTIVLNVVPNPVGRLLTLFRREPAVETSSYTTTEGETVPMRIYHPEKLKNVPALILYPGITPAAEEHEAINMLARATALAGVRTFLPRIPDMKKVLVREESIEHMINVYETVEMREDIDKERIACAGMSFGGSLFVKACLDERLKNRPASVISYGSYFDFKEALQFAITGRCSDGKKEYVFEPHNWGRIVFFHNYLEYLDNPCNPENVRAYLLDQVANDGENGDELYAAFPEEDKMLIDKIVSDQSKDVVEMVQQVMDKIENILLPLSPIQFLDEIDFPLYLMHGASDTMIPFTETVRFRRALEERGKEVHTFISTLYSHSEIEGYGKGPLGLILELWRMGRFIQDMLRPVL
;
A
#
# COMPACT_ATOMS: atom_id res chain seq x y z
N MET A 1 -4.65 -18.25 -24.28
CA MET A 1 -4.67 -19.38 -23.31
C MET A 1 -3.56 -19.27 -22.24
N LYS A 2 -2.28 -19.00 -22.58
CA LYS A 2 -1.18 -18.93 -21.60
C LYS A 2 -1.41 -17.88 -20.49
N HIS A 3 -1.81 -16.64 -20.85
CA HIS A 3 -2.10 -15.57 -19.88
C HIS A 3 -3.26 -15.92 -18.92
N PHE A 4 -4.29 -16.62 -19.43
CA PHE A 4 -5.39 -17.08 -18.58
C PHE A 4 -4.91 -18.04 -17.48
N TRP A 5 -4.06 -19.03 -17.82
CA TRP A 5 -3.52 -19.95 -16.82
C TRP A 5 -2.60 -19.27 -15.80
N LYS A 6 -1.84 -18.28 -16.24
CA LYS A 6 -0.99 -17.49 -15.33
C LYS A 6 -1.86 -16.65 -14.37
N MET A 7 -2.86 -15.94 -14.88
CA MET A 7 -3.82 -15.20 -14.07
C MET A 7 -4.53 -16.12 -13.06
N LEU A 8 -5.02 -17.27 -13.53
CA LEU A 8 -5.67 -18.25 -12.66
C LEU A 8 -4.72 -18.75 -11.55
N THR A 9 -3.44 -18.94 -11.87
CA THR A 9 -2.41 -19.27 -10.87
C THR A 9 -2.32 -18.19 -9.80
N ILE A 10 -2.29 -16.92 -10.16
CA ILE A 10 -2.22 -15.80 -9.20
C ILE A 10 -3.48 -15.79 -8.33
N VAL A 11 -4.66 -15.75 -8.92
CA VAL A 11 -5.94 -15.68 -8.18
C VAL A 11 -6.10 -16.83 -7.19
N LEU A 12 -5.82 -18.06 -7.63
CA LEU A 12 -5.95 -19.25 -6.76
C LEU A 12 -4.93 -19.30 -5.63
N ASN A 13 -3.80 -18.60 -5.73
CA ASN A 13 -2.80 -18.56 -4.67
C ASN A 13 -2.96 -17.35 -3.74
N VAL A 14 -3.66 -16.32 -4.16
CA VAL A 14 -3.93 -15.13 -3.35
C VAL A 14 -5.24 -15.27 -2.56
N VAL A 15 -6.24 -15.95 -3.14
CA VAL A 15 -7.50 -16.22 -2.43
C VAL A 15 -7.35 -17.46 -1.56
N PRO A 16 -7.57 -17.39 -0.24
CA PRO A 16 -7.55 -18.58 0.64
C PRO A 16 -8.63 -19.56 0.21
N ASN A 17 -8.21 -20.65 -0.37
CA ASN A 17 -9.11 -21.73 -0.76
C ASN A 17 -8.38 -23.10 -0.80
N PRO A 18 -9.05 -24.19 -0.48
CA PRO A 18 -8.44 -25.52 -0.51
C PRO A 18 -8.04 -25.97 -1.92
N VAL A 19 -8.71 -25.45 -2.95
CA VAL A 19 -8.46 -25.81 -4.36
C VAL A 19 -7.14 -25.22 -4.84
N GLY A 20 -6.82 -23.96 -4.47
CA GLY A 20 -5.55 -23.34 -4.81
C GLY A 20 -4.37 -24.09 -4.21
N ARG A 21 -4.48 -24.51 -2.94
CA ARG A 21 -3.47 -25.37 -2.30
C ARG A 21 -3.30 -26.70 -3.00
N LEU A 22 -4.39 -27.34 -3.43
CA LEU A 22 -4.35 -28.62 -4.13
C LEU A 22 -3.69 -28.49 -5.52
N LEU A 23 -3.98 -27.43 -6.26
CA LEU A 23 -3.41 -27.20 -7.60
C LEU A 23 -1.92 -26.82 -7.55
N THR A 24 -1.44 -26.32 -6.43
CA THR A 24 -0.02 -25.96 -6.24
C THR A 24 0.83 -27.06 -5.61
N LEU A 25 0.22 -28.13 -5.07
CA LEU A 25 0.94 -29.28 -4.49
C LEU A 25 1.95 -29.93 -5.45
N PHE A 26 1.74 -29.80 -6.75
CA PHE A 26 2.62 -30.36 -7.78
C PHE A 26 3.56 -29.33 -8.41
N ARG A 27 3.54 -28.06 -7.98
CA ARG A 27 4.46 -27.03 -8.45
C ARG A 27 5.62 -26.89 -7.46
N ARG A 28 6.81 -26.72 -8.02
CA ARG A 28 7.99 -26.38 -7.20
C ARG A 28 7.81 -25.01 -6.59
N GLU A 29 8.03 -24.89 -5.28
CA GLU A 29 8.01 -23.58 -4.60
C GLU A 29 9.05 -22.64 -5.23
N PRO A 30 8.72 -21.36 -5.43
CA PRO A 30 9.66 -20.36 -5.88
C PRO A 30 10.84 -20.27 -4.93
N ALA A 31 12.05 -20.19 -5.46
CA ALA A 31 13.20 -19.85 -4.64
C ALA A 31 13.10 -18.39 -4.17
N VAL A 32 13.46 -18.15 -2.91
CA VAL A 32 13.49 -16.80 -2.32
C VAL A 32 14.95 -16.44 -2.04
N GLU A 33 15.37 -15.28 -2.54
CA GLU A 33 16.69 -14.70 -2.33
C GLU A 33 16.55 -13.44 -1.49
N THR A 34 17.44 -13.26 -0.51
CA THR A 34 17.64 -11.97 0.14
C THR A 34 18.71 -11.22 -0.62
N SER A 35 18.35 -10.09 -1.20
CA SER A 35 19.22 -9.19 -1.96
C SER A 35 19.17 -7.80 -1.35
N SER A 36 19.71 -6.82 -2.05
CA SER A 36 19.66 -5.42 -1.64
C SER A 36 19.68 -4.48 -2.84
N TYR A 37 19.33 -3.23 -2.60
CA TYR A 37 19.59 -2.11 -3.49
C TYR A 37 20.40 -1.06 -2.73
N THR A 38 21.03 -0.15 -3.45
CA THR A 38 21.82 0.95 -2.88
C THR A 38 21.06 2.26 -3.07
N THR A 39 20.95 3.05 -2.01
CA THR A 39 20.34 4.38 -2.07
C THR A 39 21.31 5.39 -2.71
N THR A 40 20.81 6.55 -3.11
CA THR A 40 21.62 7.68 -3.58
C THR A 40 22.67 8.12 -2.55
N GLU A 41 22.42 7.90 -1.27
CA GLU A 41 23.33 8.21 -0.17
C GLU A 41 24.36 7.10 0.09
N GLY A 42 24.29 5.98 -0.66
CA GLY A 42 25.19 4.84 -0.55
C GLY A 42 24.80 3.82 0.54
N GLU A 43 23.62 3.93 1.13
CA GLU A 43 23.11 2.95 2.08
C GLU A 43 22.65 1.68 1.35
N THR A 44 22.98 0.51 1.90
CA THR A 44 22.54 -0.80 1.41
C THR A 44 21.25 -1.22 2.11
N VAL A 45 20.17 -1.32 1.36
CA VAL A 45 18.83 -1.62 1.89
C VAL A 45 18.36 -2.99 1.41
N PRO A 46 17.83 -3.85 2.30
CA PRO A 46 17.34 -5.19 1.94
C PRO A 46 16.19 -5.18 0.93
N MET A 47 16.18 -6.23 0.11
CA MET A 47 15.11 -6.53 -0.84
C MET A 47 14.98 -8.05 -0.97
N ARG A 48 13.75 -8.58 -0.92
CA ARG A 48 13.47 -10.00 -1.20
C ARG A 48 13.16 -10.19 -2.68
N ILE A 49 13.64 -11.30 -3.25
CA ILE A 49 13.40 -11.66 -4.65
C ILE A 49 12.78 -13.05 -4.69
N TYR A 50 11.61 -13.15 -5.32
CA TYR A 50 10.94 -14.41 -5.62
C TYR A 50 11.25 -14.81 -7.06
N HIS A 51 11.91 -15.95 -7.24
CA HIS A 51 12.37 -16.43 -8.54
C HIS A 51 11.35 -17.35 -9.18
N PRO A 52 10.93 -17.10 -10.44
CA PRO A 52 10.17 -18.07 -11.20
C PRO A 52 11.06 -19.26 -11.61
N GLU A 53 10.45 -20.31 -12.13
CA GLU A 53 11.19 -21.49 -12.60
C GLU A 53 12.21 -21.13 -13.71
N LYS A 54 11.83 -20.26 -14.63
CA LYS A 54 12.73 -19.70 -15.64
C LYS A 54 13.55 -18.54 -15.03
N LEU A 55 14.88 -18.54 -15.23
CA LEU A 55 15.78 -17.62 -14.54
C LEU A 55 16.39 -16.50 -15.40
N LYS A 56 16.22 -16.54 -16.74
CA LYS A 56 16.81 -15.55 -17.63
C LYS A 56 15.79 -14.92 -18.53
N ASN A 57 15.95 -13.62 -18.78
CA ASN A 57 15.07 -12.81 -19.62
C ASN A 57 13.60 -12.98 -19.24
N VAL A 58 13.32 -12.79 -17.95
CA VAL A 58 11.97 -12.94 -17.39
C VAL A 58 11.36 -11.57 -17.09
N PRO A 59 10.02 -11.44 -17.18
CA PRO A 59 9.35 -10.23 -16.74
C PRO A 59 9.51 -10.02 -15.24
N ALA A 60 9.42 -8.78 -14.80
CA ALA A 60 9.54 -8.40 -13.40
C ALA A 60 8.25 -7.73 -12.88
N LEU A 61 8.00 -7.92 -11.59
CA LEU A 61 7.03 -7.16 -10.82
C LEU A 61 7.73 -6.62 -9.56
N ILE A 62 7.69 -5.32 -9.36
CA ILE A 62 8.14 -4.69 -8.13
C ILE A 62 6.90 -4.39 -7.28
N LEU A 63 6.88 -4.90 -6.04
CA LEU A 63 5.81 -4.69 -5.08
C LEU A 63 6.30 -3.74 -3.99
N TYR A 64 5.97 -2.47 -4.09
CA TYR A 64 6.28 -1.47 -3.07
C TYR A 64 5.31 -1.62 -1.89
N PRO A 65 5.81 -1.77 -0.66
CA PRO A 65 4.97 -1.90 0.52
C PRO A 65 4.24 -0.59 0.83
N GLY A 66 3.22 -0.69 1.70
CA GLY A 66 2.71 0.46 2.43
C GLY A 66 3.54 0.78 3.66
N ILE A 67 3.02 1.69 4.49
CA ILE A 67 3.59 1.97 5.81
C ILE A 67 3.32 0.76 6.71
N THR A 68 4.37 0.01 7.04
CA THR A 68 4.27 -1.15 7.92
C THR A 68 5.65 -1.55 8.47
N PRO A 69 5.75 -1.86 9.77
CA PRO A 69 6.99 -2.38 10.36
C PRO A 69 7.44 -3.71 9.75
N ALA A 70 6.49 -4.49 9.23
CA ALA A 70 6.79 -5.75 8.55
C ALA A 70 7.48 -5.56 7.19
N ALA A 71 7.30 -4.41 6.52
CA ALA A 71 7.91 -4.06 5.23
C ALA A 71 7.93 -5.23 4.24
N GLU A 72 9.11 -5.66 3.75
CA GLU A 72 9.28 -6.78 2.82
C GLU A 72 8.93 -8.16 3.44
N GLU A 73 8.66 -8.20 4.73
CA GLU A 73 8.27 -9.42 5.45
C GLU A 73 6.75 -9.58 5.61
N HIS A 74 5.96 -8.57 5.19
CA HIS A 74 4.52 -8.59 5.33
C HIS A 74 3.89 -9.80 4.63
N GLU A 75 3.13 -10.62 5.36
CA GLU A 75 2.64 -11.93 4.90
C GLU A 75 1.82 -11.85 3.61
N ALA A 76 0.85 -10.93 3.54
CA ALA A 76 -0.02 -10.80 2.36
C ALA A 76 0.76 -10.41 1.10
N ILE A 77 1.79 -9.55 1.23
CA ILE A 77 2.63 -9.14 0.09
C ILE A 77 3.53 -10.30 -0.34
N ASN A 78 4.08 -11.06 0.60
CA ASN A 78 4.87 -12.25 0.31
C ASN A 78 4.03 -13.34 -0.38
N MET A 79 2.76 -13.51 0.02
CA MET A 79 1.82 -14.41 -0.65
C MET A 79 1.58 -14.00 -2.11
N LEU A 80 1.39 -12.71 -2.39
CA LEU A 80 1.25 -12.18 -3.75
C LEU A 80 2.54 -12.37 -4.55
N ALA A 81 3.71 -12.10 -3.97
CA ALA A 81 5.01 -12.30 -4.62
C ALA A 81 5.25 -13.77 -4.99
N ARG A 82 4.89 -14.69 -4.09
CA ARG A 82 4.93 -16.13 -4.37
C ARG A 82 4.00 -16.49 -5.52
N ALA A 83 2.77 -16.00 -5.52
CA ALA A 83 1.77 -16.29 -6.55
C ALA A 83 2.21 -15.82 -7.94
N THR A 84 2.78 -14.61 -8.02
CA THR A 84 3.29 -14.05 -9.28
C THR A 84 4.54 -14.77 -9.77
N ALA A 85 5.43 -15.20 -8.89
CA ALA A 85 6.59 -16.01 -9.26
C ALA A 85 6.17 -17.39 -9.83
N LEU A 86 5.16 -18.03 -9.25
CA LEU A 86 4.54 -19.28 -9.78
C LEU A 86 3.92 -19.05 -11.17
N ALA A 87 3.47 -17.84 -11.48
CA ALA A 87 2.98 -17.43 -12.80
C ALA A 87 4.10 -17.09 -13.80
N GLY A 88 5.37 -17.15 -13.37
CA GLY A 88 6.53 -16.93 -14.23
C GLY A 88 7.03 -15.49 -14.27
N VAL A 89 6.71 -14.68 -13.28
CA VAL A 89 7.16 -13.28 -13.12
C VAL A 89 8.13 -13.22 -11.94
N ARG A 90 9.32 -12.65 -12.13
CA ARG A 90 10.24 -12.40 -11.02
C ARG A 90 9.71 -11.25 -10.19
N THR A 91 9.55 -11.46 -8.89
CA THR A 91 8.92 -10.47 -8.04
C THR A 91 9.89 -9.97 -6.99
N PHE A 92 9.98 -8.65 -6.89
CA PHE A 92 10.87 -7.92 -6.00
C PHE A 92 10.04 -7.25 -4.90
N LEU A 93 10.44 -7.46 -3.66
CA LEU A 93 9.87 -6.84 -2.46
C LEU A 93 10.95 -5.99 -1.78
N PRO A 94 11.05 -4.71 -2.11
CA PRO A 94 12.02 -3.83 -1.46
C PRO A 94 11.56 -3.43 -0.06
N ARG A 95 12.50 -3.26 0.87
CA ARG A 95 12.30 -2.45 2.06
C ARG A 95 12.37 -0.99 1.66
N ILE A 96 11.41 -0.18 2.10
CA ILE A 96 11.48 1.28 2.06
C ILE A 96 11.72 1.74 3.50
N PRO A 97 12.90 2.30 3.82
CA PRO A 97 13.33 2.52 5.21
C PRO A 97 12.38 3.33 6.06
N ASP A 98 11.88 4.44 5.53
CA ASP A 98 10.95 5.30 6.27
C ASP A 98 9.61 4.60 6.51
N MET A 99 9.06 3.92 5.51
CA MET A 99 7.80 3.17 5.64
C MET A 99 7.91 2.04 6.67
N LYS A 100 9.07 1.39 6.77
CA LYS A 100 9.34 0.40 7.83
C LYS A 100 9.36 1.01 9.22
N LYS A 101 9.81 2.26 9.35
CA LYS A 101 9.79 3.04 10.59
C LYS A 101 8.44 3.71 10.87
N VAL A 102 7.42 3.39 10.07
CA VAL A 102 6.08 4.01 10.14
C VAL A 102 6.10 5.51 9.85
N LEU A 103 7.10 5.99 9.10
CA LEU A 103 7.26 7.39 8.74
C LEU A 103 6.66 7.70 7.36
N VAL A 104 6.01 8.85 7.28
CA VAL A 104 5.43 9.44 6.07
C VAL A 104 6.41 10.49 5.55
N ARG A 105 7.18 10.14 4.52
CA ARG A 105 8.23 11.02 4.00
C ARG A 105 8.30 11.01 2.48
N GLU A 106 8.61 12.17 1.90
CA GLU A 106 8.79 12.32 0.45
C GLU A 106 10.04 11.59 -0.03
N GLU A 107 11.07 11.47 0.81
CA GLU A 107 12.31 10.74 0.55
C GLU A 107 12.08 9.26 0.17
N SER A 108 10.95 8.68 0.59
CA SER A 108 10.54 7.34 0.17
C SER A 108 10.39 7.20 -1.35
N ILE A 109 10.11 8.30 -2.07
CA ILE A 109 10.00 8.33 -3.54
C ILE A 109 11.37 8.02 -4.17
N GLU A 110 12.43 8.64 -3.65
CA GLU A 110 13.80 8.39 -4.13
C GLU A 110 14.20 6.92 -3.94
N HIS A 111 13.85 6.33 -2.81
CA HIS A 111 14.06 4.89 -2.59
C HIS A 111 13.31 4.03 -3.63
N MET A 112 12.08 4.39 -3.98
CA MET A 112 11.32 3.65 -4.99
C MET A 112 11.96 3.74 -6.38
N ILE A 113 12.50 4.90 -6.75
CA ILE A 113 13.22 5.12 -8.00
C ILE A 113 14.50 4.27 -8.02
N ASN A 114 15.30 4.31 -6.96
CA ASN A 114 16.55 3.53 -6.84
C ASN A 114 16.29 2.01 -6.95
N VAL A 115 15.18 1.53 -6.41
CA VAL A 115 14.76 0.13 -6.56
C VAL A 115 14.46 -0.19 -8.01
N TYR A 116 13.70 0.65 -8.70
CA TYR A 116 13.37 0.43 -10.11
C TYR A 116 14.63 0.36 -10.96
N GLU A 117 15.53 1.32 -10.83
CA GLU A 117 16.81 1.35 -11.55
C GLU A 117 17.67 0.12 -11.25
N THR A 118 17.72 -0.31 -9.98
CA THR A 118 18.42 -1.54 -9.58
C THR A 118 17.87 -2.77 -10.28
N VAL A 119 16.54 -2.89 -10.37
CA VAL A 119 15.89 -4.02 -11.05
C VAL A 119 16.11 -3.95 -12.57
N GLU A 120 16.03 -2.78 -13.16
CA GLU A 120 16.23 -2.57 -14.60
C GLU A 120 17.68 -2.87 -15.04
N MET A 121 18.68 -2.61 -14.18
CA MET A 121 20.10 -2.90 -14.46
C MET A 121 20.42 -4.41 -14.49
N ARG A 122 19.54 -5.27 -14.01
CA ARG A 122 19.79 -6.71 -13.99
C ARG A 122 19.77 -7.32 -15.39
N GLU A 123 20.76 -8.15 -15.68
CA GLU A 123 20.91 -8.85 -16.98
C GLU A 123 19.88 -9.99 -17.19
N ASP A 124 19.27 -10.46 -16.09
CA ASP A 124 18.35 -11.59 -16.11
C ASP A 124 16.86 -11.17 -16.23
N ILE A 125 16.60 -9.84 -16.33
CA ILE A 125 15.27 -9.24 -16.46
C ILE A 125 15.04 -8.75 -17.90
N ASP A 126 13.81 -8.95 -18.38
CA ASP A 126 13.28 -8.31 -19.57
C ASP A 126 12.86 -6.87 -19.23
N LYS A 127 13.69 -5.90 -19.62
CA LYS A 127 13.53 -4.49 -19.25
C LYS A 127 12.26 -3.83 -19.77
N GLU A 128 11.74 -4.32 -20.91
CA GLU A 128 10.48 -3.84 -21.48
C GLU A 128 9.24 -4.37 -20.72
N ARG A 129 9.45 -5.28 -19.75
CA ARG A 129 8.40 -5.98 -19.05
C ARG A 129 8.59 -5.92 -17.53
N ILE A 130 8.73 -4.68 -17.03
CA ILE A 130 8.78 -4.38 -15.59
C ILE A 130 7.47 -3.69 -15.21
N ALA A 131 6.61 -4.38 -14.47
CA ALA A 131 5.43 -3.78 -13.85
C ALA A 131 5.74 -3.39 -12.40
N CYS A 132 5.04 -2.38 -11.91
CA CYS A 132 5.16 -1.92 -10.53
C CYS A 132 3.79 -1.82 -9.87
N ALA A 133 3.68 -2.32 -8.66
CA ALA A 133 2.49 -2.18 -7.84
C ALA A 133 2.86 -1.60 -6.48
N GLY A 134 2.23 -0.49 -6.12
CA GLY A 134 2.33 0.10 -4.79
C GLY A 134 1.09 -0.23 -3.96
N MET A 135 1.30 -0.60 -2.69
CA MET A 135 0.26 -0.95 -1.74
C MET A 135 0.00 0.22 -0.79
N SER A 136 -1.27 0.52 -0.49
CA SER A 136 -1.63 1.52 0.50
C SER A 136 -0.92 2.85 0.22
N PHE A 137 -0.26 3.41 1.21
CA PHE A 137 0.56 4.63 1.08
C PHE A 137 1.60 4.53 -0.05
N GLY A 138 2.25 3.37 -0.19
CA GLY A 138 3.24 3.12 -1.24
C GLY A 138 2.69 3.23 -2.66
N GLY A 139 1.39 3.00 -2.86
CA GLY A 139 0.75 3.17 -4.16
C GLY A 139 0.66 4.62 -4.62
N SER A 140 0.25 5.52 -3.74
CA SER A 140 0.19 6.96 -4.03
C SER A 140 1.56 7.56 -4.26
N LEU A 141 2.56 7.19 -3.43
CA LEU A 141 3.93 7.66 -3.62
C LEU A 141 4.57 7.11 -4.90
N PHE A 142 4.28 5.85 -5.27
CA PHE A 142 4.83 5.30 -6.51
C PHE A 142 4.23 5.98 -7.76
N VAL A 143 2.94 6.35 -7.74
CA VAL A 143 2.36 7.17 -8.82
C VAL A 143 3.13 8.49 -8.96
N LYS A 144 3.50 9.14 -7.85
CA LYS A 144 4.36 10.34 -7.88
C LYS A 144 5.77 10.02 -8.38
N ALA A 145 6.37 8.90 -7.98
CA ALA A 145 7.69 8.47 -8.47
C ALA A 145 7.71 8.32 -10.01
N CYS A 146 6.61 7.87 -10.62
CA CYS A 146 6.50 7.74 -12.07
C CYS A 146 6.51 9.07 -12.84
N LEU A 147 6.41 10.21 -12.15
CA LEU A 147 6.53 11.55 -12.76
C LEU A 147 8.00 11.99 -12.87
N ASP A 148 8.91 11.36 -12.15
CA ASP A 148 10.36 11.62 -12.29
C ASP A 148 10.84 11.18 -13.69
N GLU A 149 11.68 12.00 -14.32
CA GLU A 149 12.21 11.74 -15.67
C GLU A 149 12.96 10.40 -15.77
N ARG A 150 13.49 9.89 -14.66
CA ARG A 150 14.15 8.56 -14.58
C ARG A 150 13.17 7.40 -14.74
N LEU A 151 11.88 7.59 -14.40
CA LEU A 151 10.85 6.56 -14.49
C LEU A 151 9.81 6.82 -15.57
N LYS A 152 9.80 7.99 -16.18
CA LYS A 152 8.79 8.42 -17.14
C LYS A 152 8.67 7.42 -18.30
N ASN A 153 7.48 6.86 -18.47
CA ASN A 153 7.15 5.85 -19.49
C ASN A 153 7.99 4.56 -19.43
N ARG A 154 8.66 4.27 -18.31
CA ARG A 154 9.47 3.05 -18.16
C ARG A 154 8.70 1.87 -17.59
N PRO A 155 7.91 2.01 -16.50
CA PRO A 155 7.10 0.91 -16.02
C PRO A 155 6.10 0.45 -17.07
N ALA A 156 6.12 -0.83 -17.42
CA ALA A 156 5.18 -1.43 -18.36
C ALA A 156 3.73 -1.46 -17.84
N SER A 157 3.54 -1.34 -16.53
CA SER A 157 2.25 -1.17 -15.86
C SER A 157 2.45 -0.50 -14.51
N VAL A 158 1.60 0.47 -14.18
CA VAL A 158 1.57 1.19 -12.89
C VAL A 158 0.28 0.83 -12.17
N ILE A 159 0.41 0.21 -10.99
CA ILE A 159 -0.69 -0.34 -10.22
C ILE A 159 -0.69 0.28 -8.83
N SER A 160 -1.83 0.77 -8.37
CA SER A 160 -2.02 1.35 -7.04
C SER A 160 -3.17 0.62 -6.34
N TYR A 161 -2.87 -0.05 -5.22
CA TYR A 161 -3.83 -0.84 -4.46
C TYR A 161 -4.09 -0.25 -3.08
N GLY A 162 -5.37 0.00 -2.75
CA GLY A 162 -5.78 0.47 -1.43
C GLY A 162 -5.17 1.82 -1.06
N SER A 163 -4.95 2.70 -2.04
CA SER A 163 -4.19 3.93 -1.90
C SER A 163 -5.09 5.16 -1.83
N TYR A 164 -4.57 6.24 -1.27
CA TYR A 164 -5.26 7.52 -1.22
C TYR A 164 -5.09 8.32 -2.52
N PHE A 165 -6.02 9.21 -2.77
CA PHE A 165 -6.01 10.24 -3.81
C PHE A 165 -5.68 11.61 -3.22
N ASP A 166 -6.31 11.93 -2.10
CA ASP A 166 -6.07 13.12 -1.31
C ASP A 166 -5.68 12.71 0.11
N PHE A 167 -4.43 12.97 0.49
CA PHE A 167 -3.90 12.54 1.76
C PHE A 167 -4.61 13.20 2.95
N LYS A 168 -5.02 14.46 2.80
CA LYS A 168 -5.79 15.20 3.82
C LYS A 168 -7.13 14.51 4.09
N GLU A 169 -7.87 14.15 3.03
CA GLU A 169 -9.15 13.46 3.14
C GLU A 169 -8.99 12.04 3.75
N ALA A 170 -7.93 11.32 3.35
CA ALA A 170 -7.64 10.01 3.92
C ALA A 170 -7.34 10.08 5.42
N LEU A 171 -6.61 11.10 5.88
CA LEU A 171 -6.36 11.34 7.30
C LEU A 171 -7.64 11.77 8.05
N GLN A 172 -8.48 12.61 7.46
CA GLN A 172 -9.78 12.95 8.04
C GLN A 172 -10.67 11.72 8.20
N PHE A 173 -10.68 10.82 7.21
CA PHE A 173 -11.39 9.55 7.32
C PHE A 173 -10.86 8.70 8.48
N ALA A 174 -9.54 8.56 8.62
CA ALA A 174 -8.92 7.79 9.69
C ALA A 174 -9.34 8.24 11.10
N ILE A 175 -9.81 9.48 11.25
CA ILE A 175 -10.27 10.06 12.52
C ILE A 175 -11.79 10.03 12.65
N THR A 176 -12.50 10.37 11.57
CA THR A 176 -13.95 10.59 11.63
C THR A 176 -14.78 9.41 11.14
N GLY A 177 -14.17 8.49 10.41
CA GLY A 177 -14.86 7.41 9.70
C GLY A 177 -15.77 7.88 8.55
N ARG A 178 -15.76 9.18 8.24
CA ARG A 178 -16.62 9.77 7.20
C ARG A 178 -15.83 9.94 5.92
N CYS A 179 -16.42 9.56 4.79
CA CYS A 179 -15.84 9.76 3.46
C CYS A 179 -16.94 9.98 2.42
N SER A 180 -16.57 10.51 1.27
CA SER A 180 -17.50 10.77 0.17
C SER A 180 -16.88 10.41 -1.18
N ASP A 181 -17.68 9.83 -2.07
CA ASP A 181 -17.29 9.64 -3.48
C ASP A 181 -17.63 10.87 -4.36
N GLY A 182 -18.05 11.97 -3.72
CA GLY A 182 -18.52 13.20 -4.37
C GLY A 182 -20.01 13.16 -4.82
N LYS A 183 -20.70 12.03 -4.61
CA LYS A 183 -22.14 11.87 -4.86
C LYS A 183 -22.89 11.36 -3.64
N LYS A 184 -22.23 10.53 -2.85
CA LYS A 184 -22.78 9.88 -1.67
C LYS A 184 -21.77 9.93 -0.54
N GLU A 185 -22.26 10.14 0.67
CA GLU A 185 -21.49 10.02 1.90
C GLU A 185 -21.58 8.59 2.45
N TYR A 186 -20.47 8.18 3.06
CA TYR A 186 -20.33 6.88 3.72
C TYR A 186 -19.77 7.09 5.11
N VAL A 187 -20.13 6.19 6.00
CA VAL A 187 -19.62 6.16 7.38
C VAL A 187 -19.17 4.75 7.68
N PHE A 188 -17.91 4.62 8.10
CA PHE A 188 -17.30 3.37 8.56
C PHE A 188 -16.77 3.55 9.97
N GLU A 189 -16.48 2.47 10.64
CA GLU A 189 -15.65 2.48 11.83
C GLU A 189 -14.17 2.43 11.37
N PRO A 190 -13.41 3.54 11.50
CA PRO A 190 -12.05 3.58 10.99
C PRO A 190 -11.12 2.72 11.85
N HIS A 191 -10.17 2.07 11.21
CA HIS A 191 -9.15 1.31 11.90
C HIS A 191 -8.19 2.25 12.67
N ASN A 192 -7.84 1.92 13.89
CA ASN A 192 -6.98 2.75 14.76
C ASN A 192 -5.60 3.03 14.15
N TRP A 193 -5.11 2.18 13.25
CA TRP A 193 -3.84 2.34 12.58
C TRP A 193 -3.63 3.74 11.97
N GLY A 194 -4.60 4.26 11.23
CA GLY A 194 -4.49 5.57 10.59
C GLY A 194 -4.28 6.70 11.60
N ARG A 195 -4.99 6.65 12.73
CA ARG A 195 -4.85 7.61 13.83
C ARG A 195 -3.49 7.51 14.50
N ILE A 196 -3.01 6.29 14.78
CA ILE A 196 -1.71 6.05 15.38
C ILE A 196 -0.59 6.57 14.47
N VAL A 197 -0.64 6.24 13.17
CA VAL A 197 0.33 6.73 12.18
C VAL A 197 0.31 8.25 12.09
N PHE A 198 -0.87 8.87 12.12
CA PHE A 198 -0.98 10.34 12.11
C PHE A 198 -0.23 10.98 13.28
N PHE A 199 -0.54 10.58 14.51
CA PHE A 199 0.12 11.16 15.68
C PHE A 199 1.59 10.77 15.78
N HIS A 200 1.98 9.56 15.42
CA HIS A 200 3.38 9.16 15.35
C HIS A 200 4.21 10.08 14.44
N ASN A 201 3.65 10.54 13.32
CA ASN A 201 4.36 11.40 12.37
C ASN A 201 4.31 12.88 12.68
N TYR A 202 3.23 13.37 13.31
CA TYR A 202 2.95 14.82 13.39
C TYR A 202 2.73 15.32 14.81
N LEU A 203 3.18 14.57 15.83
CA LEU A 203 2.99 14.91 17.23
C LEU A 203 3.61 16.25 17.63
N GLU A 204 4.73 16.65 17.01
CA GLU A 204 5.42 17.93 17.26
C GLU A 204 4.61 19.16 16.85
N TYR A 205 3.57 18.98 16.05
CA TYR A 205 2.65 20.07 15.66
C TYR A 205 1.50 20.26 16.64
N LEU A 206 1.37 19.40 17.66
CA LEU A 206 0.43 19.60 18.76
C LEU A 206 0.95 20.65 19.72
N ASP A 207 0.06 21.55 20.14
CA ASP A 207 0.33 22.46 21.27
C ASP A 207 0.06 21.73 22.61
N ASN A 208 0.92 20.77 22.94
CA ASN A 208 0.75 19.95 24.14
C ASN A 208 2.10 19.79 24.88
N PRO A 209 2.12 19.94 26.22
CA PRO A 209 3.33 19.83 27.06
C PRO A 209 3.77 18.37 27.30
N CYS A 210 3.66 17.46 26.35
CA CYS A 210 4.11 16.08 26.48
C CYS A 210 5.57 15.90 26.03
N ASN A 211 6.17 14.75 26.42
CA ASN A 211 7.40 14.29 25.78
C ASN A 211 7.09 13.51 24.51
N PRO A 212 7.33 14.06 23.30
CA PRO A 212 7.00 13.39 22.04
C PRO A 212 7.65 12.01 21.88
N GLU A 213 8.85 11.81 22.40
CA GLU A 213 9.58 10.54 22.30
C GLU A 213 8.86 9.40 23.03
N ASN A 214 8.34 9.67 24.25
CA ASN A 214 7.58 8.70 25.01
C ASN A 214 6.30 8.29 24.30
N VAL A 215 5.55 9.29 23.83
CA VAL A 215 4.28 9.06 23.13
C VAL A 215 4.53 8.29 21.81
N ARG A 216 5.55 8.67 21.03
CA ARG A 216 5.93 7.94 19.81
C ARG A 216 6.35 6.51 20.10
N ALA A 217 7.14 6.26 21.15
CA ALA A 217 7.55 4.91 21.54
C ALA A 217 6.34 4.01 21.82
N TYR A 218 5.34 4.52 22.55
CA TYR A 218 4.11 3.80 22.82
C TYR A 218 3.31 3.53 21.53
N LEU A 219 3.09 4.57 20.71
CA LEU A 219 2.34 4.44 19.46
C LEU A 219 3.00 3.47 18.48
N LEU A 220 4.33 3.49 18.40
CA LEU A 220 5.08 2.56 17.56
C LEU A 220 4.94 1.12 18.06
N ASP A 221 4.98 0.89 19.38
CA ASP A 221 4.77 -0.45 19.97
C ASP A 221 3.38 -1.02 19.61
N GLN A 222 2.34 -0.17 19.62
CA GLN A 222 0.98 -0.59 19.23
C GLN A 222 0.90 -1.12 17.79
N VAL A 223 1.73 -0.62 16.90
CA VAL A 223 1.68 -0.98 15.46
C VAL A 223 2.79 -1.96 15.05
N ALA A 224 3.87 -2.06 15.81
CA ALA A 224 5.01 -2.91 15.49
C ALA A 224 5.00 -4.23 16.27
N ASN A 225 4.46 -4.22 17.48
CA ASN A 225 4.51 -5.34 18.43
C ASN A 225 3.12 -5.66 19.00
N ASP A 226 2.04 -5.24 18.37
CA ASP A 226 0.66 -5.42 18.85
C ASP A 226 0.47 -4.98 20.31
N GLY A 227 1.27 -3.99 20.77
CA GLY A 227 1.22 -3.46 22.13
C GLY A 227 1.83 -4.36 23.21
N GLU A 228 2.67 -5.33 22.86
CA GLU A 228 3.26 -6.29 23.82
C GLU A 228 4.03 -5.61 24.96
N ASN A 229 4.69 -4.46 24.70
CA ASN A 229 5.42 -3.70 25.69
C ASN A 229 4.63 -2.49 26.22
N GLY A 230 3.39 -2.30 25.74
CA GLY A 230 2.58 -1.12 26.01
C GLY A 230 2.39 -0.82 27.49
N ASP A 231 2.07 -1.82 28.32
CA ASP A 231 1.85 -1.66 29.76
C ASP A 231 3.13 -1.22 30.49
N GLU A 232 4.29 -1.76 30.12
CA GLU A 232 5.58 -1.40 30.71
C GLU A 232 5.98 0.02 30.34
N LEU A 233 5.86 0.38 29.07
CA LEU A 233 6.11 1.73 28.57
C LEU A 233 5.20 2.74 29.24
N TYR A 234 3.90 2.47 29.27
CA TYR A 234 2.89 3.35 29.84
C TYR A 234 3.16 3.58 31.34
N ALA A 235 3.49 2.53 32.12
CA ALA A 235 3.76 2.64 33.53
C ALA A 235 4.95 3.56 33.82
N ALA A 236 5.95 3.62 32.96
CA ALA A 236 7.17 4.40 33.13
C ALA A 236 7.00 5.90 32.79
N PHE A 237 5.92 6.30 32.12
CA PHE A 237 5.75 7.66 31.60
C PHE A 237 5.14 8.63 32.60
N PRO A 238 5.41 9.95 32.49
CA PRO A 238 4.72 11.00 33.25
C PRO A 238 3.21 11.02 32.93
N GLU A 239 2.43 11.57 33.88
CA GLU A 239 0.96 11.63 33.75
C GLU A 239 0.49 12.45 32.51
N GLU A 240 1.24 13.49 32.14
CA GLU A 240 0.94 14.30 30.94
C GLU A 240 1.02 13.47 29.65
N ASP A 241 2.03 12.59 29.53
CA ASP A 241 2.19 11.70 28.39
C ASP A 241 1.08 10.63 28.38
N LYS A 242 0.76 10.05 29.55
CA LYS A 242 -0.34 9.09 29.70
C LYS A 242 -1.68 9.68 29.28
N MET A 243 -1.98 10.89 29.74
CA MET A 243 -3.22 11.58 29.38
C MET A 243 -3.34 11.80 27.86
N LEU A 244 -2.23 12.10 27.19
CA LEU A 244 -2.23 12.25 25.73
C LEU A 244 -2.37 10.89 25.02
N ILE A 245 -1.66 9.87 25.48
CA ILE A 245 -1.77 8.50 24.98
C ILE A 245 -3.21 8.01 25.10
N ASP A 246 -3.84 8.16 26.25
CA ASP A 246 -5.23 7.76 26.49
C ASP A 246 -6.19 8.46 25.53
N LYS A 247 -5.99 9.73 25.26
CA LYS A 247 -6.80 10.46 24.28
C LYS A 247 -6.59 9.93 22.86
N ILE A 248 -5.35 9.66 22.46
CA ILE A 248 -5.05 9.17 21.10
C ILE A 248 -5.57 7.75 20.90
N VAL A 249 -5.47 6.87 21.88
CA VAL A 249 -5.80 5.44 21.75
C VAL A 249 -7.27 5.17 22.07
N SER A 250 -7.83 5.88 23.07
CA SER A 250 -9.25 5.77 23.39
C SER A 250 -10.06 6.52 22.34
N ASP A 251 -10.96 5.97 21.76
CA ASP A 251 -12.12 6.41 21.00
C ASP A 251 -12.11 7.81 20.28
N GLN A 252 -13.00 7.96 19.31
CA GLN A 252 -13.27 9.13 18.46
C GLN A 252 -13.89 10.31 19.25
N SER A 253 -13.27 10.70 20.35
CA SER A 253 -13.75 11.84 21.13
C SER A 253 -13.64 13.15 20.36
N LYS A 254 -14.49 14.13 20.67
CA LYS A 254 -14.37 15.47 20.07
C LYS A 254 -12.98 16.07 20.25
N ASP A 255 -12.33 15.78 21.38
CA ASP A 255 -11.00 16.26 21.68
C ASP A 255 -9.95 15.77 20.68
N VAL A 256 -10.03 14.50 20.25
CA VAL A 256 -9.13 13.95 19.23
C VAL A 256 -9.37 14.59 17.87
N VAL A 257 -10.63 14.82 17.49
CA VAL A 257 -10.96 15.50 16.24
C VAL A 257 -10.41 16.92 16.21
N GLU A 258 -10.55 17.66 17.32
CA GLU A 258 -10.01 19.02 17.46
C GLU A 258 -8.48 19.05 17.39
N MET A 259 -7.81 18.10 18.09
CA MET A 259 -6.35 17.95 18.05
C MET A 259 -5.86 17.67 16.61
N VAL A 260 -6.52 16.77 15.91
CA VAL A 260 -6.18 16.46 14.52
C VAL A 260 -6.37 17.67 13.62
N GLN A 261 -7.47 18.41 13.77
CA GLN A 261 -7.72 19.62 12.97
C GLN A 261 -6.62 20.65 13.18
N GLN A 262 -6.19 20.90 14.44
CA GLN A 262 -5.08 21.80 14.76
C GLN A 262 -3.77 21.39 14.08
N VAL A 263 -3.47 20.09 14.06
CA VAL A 263 -2.27 19.56 13.39
C VAL A 263 -2.41 19.69 11.88
N MET A 264 -3.56 19.31 11.32
CA MET A 264 -3.82 19.34 9.86
C MET A 264 -3.62 20.74 9.27
N ASP A 265 -4.06 21.78 9.98
CA ASP A 265 -3.90 23.18 9.53
C ASP A 265 -2.41 23.59 9.48
N LYS A 266 -1.56 23.01 10.33
CA LYS A 266 -0.11 23.28 10.36
C LYS A 266 0.69 22.48 9.33
N ILE A 267 0.22 21.29 8.96
CA ILE A 267 0.96 20.36 8.09
C ILE A 267 0.44 20.32 6.64
N GLU A 268 -0.51 21.14 6.27
CA GLU A 268 -1.09 21.12 4.92
C GLU A 268 -0.02 21.17 3.82
N ASN A 269 1.00 22.03 3.98
CA ASN A 269 2.12 22.13 3.04
C ASN A 269 2.99 20.87 2.96
N ILE A 270 2.93 19.98 3.97
CA ILE A 270 3.63 18.70 4.00
C ILE A 270 2.79 17.64 3.29
N LEU A 271 1.48 17.68 3.44
CA LEU A 271 0.57 16.68 2.88
C LEU A 271 0.31 16.87 1.38
N LEU A 272 0.21 18.13 0.94
CA LEU A 272 -0.10 18.46 -0.45
C LEU A 272 0.87 17.82 -1.45
N PRO A 273 2.21 17.92 -1.29
CA PRO A 273 3.14 17.33 -2.24
C PRO A 273 3.04 15.81 -2.33
N LEU A 274 2.49 15.14 -1.32
CA LEU A 274 2.33 13.68 -1.28
C LEU A 274 0.99 13.22 -1.90
N SER A 275 0.09 14.14 -2.21
CA SER A 275 -1.27 13.83 -2.66
C SER A 275 -1.39 13.80 -4.18
N PRO A 276 -1.79 12.67 -4.80
CA PRO A 276 -1.99 12.56 -6.25
C PRO A 276 -2.90 13.62 -6.87
N ILE A 277 -3.83 14.17 -6.11
CA ILE A 277 -4.70 15.26 -6.56
C ILE A 277 -3.93 16.48 -7.08
N GLN A 278 -2.68 16.70 -6.64
CA GLN A 278 -1.87 17.87 -7.00
C GLN A 278 -1.18 17.75 -8.36
N PHE A 279 -1.02 16.52 -8.90
CA PHE A 279 -0.25 16.29 -10.13
C PHE A 279 -1.00 15.49 -11.19
N LEU A 280 -2.32 15.58 -11.20
CA LEU A 280 -3.19 14.85 -12.13
C LEU A 280 -2.87 15.13 -13.61
N ASP A 281 -2.52 16.38 -13.94
CA ASP A 281 -2.24 16.78 -15.30
C ASP A 281 -0.92 16.18 -15.83
N GLU A 282 -0.01 15.81 -14.92
CA GLU A 282 1.30 15.21 -15.21
C GLU A 282 1.22 13.70 -15.45
N ILE A 283 0.12 13.04 -15.04
CA ILE A 283 -0.05 11.59 -15.23
C ILE A 283 -0.39 11.31 -16.70
N ASP A 284 0.58 10.81 -17.46
CA ASP A 284 0.47 10.50 -18.89
C ASP A 284 0.62 9.00 -19.20
N PHE A 285 0.47 8.14 -18.20
CA PHE A 285 0.55 6.69 -18.31
C PHE A 285 -0.76 6.03 -17.88
N PRO A 286 -1.09 4.82 -18.41
CA PRO A 286 -2.23 4.06 -17.93
C PRO A 286 -2.09 3.69 -16.45
N LEU A 287 -3.09 4.02 -15.64
CA LEU A 287 -3.09 3.77 -14.20
C LEU A 287 -4.14 2.73 -13.83
N TYR A 288 -3.71 1.67 -13.13
CA TYR A 288 -4.59 0.64 -12.60
C TYR A 288 -4.82 0.87 -11.11
N LEU A 289 -6.07 1.15 -10.74
CA LEU A 289 -6.48 1.41 -9.35
C LEU A 289 -7.33 0.25 -8.84
N MET A 290 -6.91 -0.39 -7.77
CA MET A 290 -7.66 -1.45 -7.10
C MET A 290 -7.89 -1.11 -5.63
N HIS A 291 -9.09 -1.38 -5.10
CA HIS A 291 -9.43 -1.09 -3.71
C HIS A 291 -10.40 -2.11 -3.13
N GLY A 292 -10.35 -2.34 -1.82
CA GLY A 292 -11.35 -3.09 -1.08
C GLY A 292 -12.56 -2.20 -0.72
N ALA A 293 -13.77 -2.69 -0.94
CA ALA A 293 -14.99 -1.92 -0.67
C ALA A 293 -15.23 -1.67 0.84
N SER A 294 -14.69 -2.53 1.69
CA SER A 294 -14.78 -2.46 3.16
C SER A 294 -13.49 -1.98 3.82
N ASP A 295 -12.62 -1.32 3.06
CA ASP A 295 -11.38 -0.78 3.60
C ASP A 295 -11.66 0.32 4.64
N THR A 296 -11.21 0.08 5.88
CA THR A 296 -11.37 0.95 7.05
C THR A 296 -10.08 1.73 7.40
N MET A 297 -9.00 1.53 6.65
CA MET A 297 -7.75 2.30 6.79
C MET A 297 -7.72 3.47 5.82
N ILE A 298 -7.96 3.20 4.53
CA ILE A 298 -8.10 4.20 3.46
C ILE A 298 -9.41 3.89 2.74
N PRO A 299 -10.37 4.82 2.65
CA PRO A 299 -11.68 4.50 2.12
C PRO A 299 -11.64 4.32 0.59
N PHE A 300 -12.41 3.37 0.08
CA PHE A 300 -12.51 3.11 -1.36
C PHE A 300 -12.95 4.35 -2.18
N THR A 301 -13.57 5.32 -1.53
CA THR A 301 -13.98 6.58 -2.14
C THR A 301 -12.79 7.36 -2.70
N GLU A 302 -11.60 7.20 -2.14
CA GLU A 302 -10.37 7.78 -2.66
C GLU A 302 -10.07 7.28 -4.08
N THR A 303 -10.16 5.98 -4.32
CA THR A 303 -10.03 5.40 -5.66
C THR A 303 -11.14 5.87 -6.62
N VAL A 304 -12.37 6.00 -6.14
CA VAL A 304 -13.49 6.49 -6.98
C VAL A 304 -13.28 7.95 -7.39
N ARG A 305 -12.83 8.80 -6.48
CA ARG A 305 -12.52 10.21 -6.74
C ARG A 305 -11.32 10.35 -7.68
N PHE A 306 -10.27 9.57 -7.45
CA PHE A 306 -9.07 9.56 -8.29
C PHE A 306 -9.42 9.19 -9.74
N ARG A 307 -10.15 8.09 -9.93
CA ARG A 307 -10.65 7.70 -11.25
C ARG A 307 -11.38 8.83 -11.94
N ARG A 308 -12.38 9.42 -11.27
CA ARG A 308 -13.19 10.50 -11.84
C ARG A 308 -12.33 11.69 -12.26
N ALA A 309 -11.40 12.10 -11.41
CA ALA A 309 -10.51 13.23 -11.67
C ALA A 309 -9.60 13.00 -12.89
N LEU A 310 -9.17 11.76 -13.12
CA LEU A 310 -8.40 11.36 -14.30
C LEU A 310 -9.28 11.28 -15.54
N GLU A 311 -10.47 10.66 -15.45
CA GLU A 311 -11.43 10.57 -16.56
C GLU A 311 -11.86 11.96 -17.06
N GLU A 312 -12.09 12.93 -16.18
CA GLU A 312 -12.41 14.32 -16.50
C GLU A 312 -11.28 15.03 -17.26
N ARG A 313 -10.04 14.56 -17.13
CA ARG A 313 -8.85 15.03 -17.86
C ARG A 313 -8.53 14.21 -19.11
N GLY A 314 -9.37 13.24 -19.44
CA GLY A 314 -9.14 12.34 -20.58
C GLY A 314 -7.95 11.39 -20.41
N LYS A 315 -7.50 11.15 -19.17
CA LYS A 315 -6.40 10.23 -18.84
C LYS A 315 -6.90 8.79 -18.81
N GLU A 316 -6.02 7.85 -19.17
CA GLU A 316 -6.34 6.42 -19.15
C GLU A 316 -6.26 5.87 -17.73
N VAL A 317 -7.39 5.38 -17.20
CA VAL A 317 -7.47 4.80 -15.87
C VAL A 317 -8.40 3.58 -15.86
N HIS A 318 -7.92 2.51 -15.24
CA HIS A 318 -8.67 1.27 -15.05
C HIS A 318 -8.91 1.07 -13.55
N THR A 319 -10.14 0.72 -13.17
CA THR A 319 -10.50 0.65 -11.74
C THR A 319 -11.27 -0.61 -11.40
N PHE A 320 -10.92 -1.21 -10.26
CA PHE A 320 -11.65 -2.33 -9.68
C PHE A 320 -11.84 -2.14 -8.18
N ILE A 321 -13.10 -2.05 -7.74
CA ILE A 321 -13.46 -2.06 -6.32
C ILE A 321 -13.94 -3.46 -5.95
N SER A 322 -13.16 -4.16 -5.15
CA SER A 322 -13.44 -5.52 -4.71
C SER A 322 -14.35 -5.53 -3.49
N THR A 323 -15.36 -6.38 -3.50
CA THR A 323 -16.20 -6.65 -2.34
C THR A 323 -15.73 -7.87 -1.53
N LEU A 324 -14.59 -8.45 -1.90
CA LEU A 324 -13.98 -9.60 -1.21
C LEU A 324 -12.87 -9.18 -0.24
N TYR A 325 -12.34 -7.98 -0.39
CA TYR A 325 -11.21 -7.48 0.38
C TYR A 325 -11.58 -6.24 1.18
N SER A 326 -11.03 -6.16 2.39
CA SER A 326 -10.77 -4.93 3.12
C SER A 326 -9.41 -4.35 2.71
N HIS A 327 -8.67 -3.72 3.61
CA HIS A 327 -7.34 -3.19 3.28
C HIS A 327 -6.31 -4.28 2.95
N SER A 328 -6.19 -5.28 3.80
CA SER A 328 -5.24 -6.41 3.65
C SER A 328 -5.87 -7.78 3.87
N GLU A 329 -7.13 -7.85 4.27
CA GLU A 329 -7.82 -9.07 4.65
C GLU A 329 -8.95 -9.42 3.69
N ILE A 330 -9.28 -10.70 3.63
CA ILE A 330 -10.41 -11.18 2.85
C ILE A 330 -11.63 -11.21 3.74
N GLU A 331 -12.54 -10.29 3.52
CA GLU A 331 -13.84 -10.26 4.19
C GLU A 331 -14.90 -10.94 3.35
N GLY A 332 -15.52 -11.86 3.99
CA GLY A 332 -16.81 -12.56 3.80
C GLY A 332 -17.55 -12.55 2.46
N TYR A 333 -18.06 -13.67 2.22
CA TYR A 333 -18.88 -14.20 1.12
C TYR A 333 -20.33 -13.68 1.09
N GLY A 334 -20.61 -12.41 1.38
CA GLY A 334 -21.97 -11.89 1.53
C GLY A 334 -22.90 -11.99 0.30
N LYS A 335 -22.40 -12.45 -0.86
CA LYS A 335 -23.17 -12.50 -2.12
C LYS A 335 -23.57 -13.91 -2.58
N GLY A 336 -23.39 -14.92 -1.75
CA GLY A 336 -23.63 -16.31 -2.14
C GLY A 336 -22.65 -16.84 -3.20
N PRO A 337 -22.70 -18.15 -3.55
CA PRO A 337 -21.71 -18.80 -4.40
C PRO A 337 -21.59 -18.20 -5.82
N LEU A 338 -22.70 -17.83 -6.43
CA LEU A 338 -22.72 -17.24 -7.77
C LEU A 338 -22.13 -15.82 -7.78
N GLY A 339 -22.43 -15.03 -6.75
CA GLY A 339 -21.85 -13.70 -6.58
C GLY A 339 -20.33 -13.76 -6.39
N LEU A 340 -19.86 -14.71 -5.61
CA LEU A 340 -18.42 -14.97 -5.43
C LEU A 340 -17.72 -15.33 -6.74
N ILE A 341 -18.28 -16.27 -7.52
CA ILE A 341 -17.71 -16.68 -8.81
C ILE A 341 -17.63 -15.49 -9.76
N LEU A 342 -18.67 -14.65 -9.84
CA LEU A 342 -18.69 -13.48 -10.70
C LEU A 342 -17.64 -12.44 -10.26
N GLU A 343 -17.48 -12.23 -8.97
CA GLU A 343 -16.50 -11.30 -8.41
C GLU A 343 -15.08 -11.79 -8.69
N LEU A 344 -14.80 -13.07 -8.44
CA LEU A 344 -13.49 -13.69 -8.76
C LEU A 344 -13.18 -13.62 -10.27
N TRP A 345 -14.18 -13.79 -11.12
CA TRP A 345 -13.99 -13.66 -12.55
C TRP A 345 -13.67 -12.21 -12.96
N ARG A 346 -14.38 -11.21 -12.42
CA ARG A 346 -14.12 -9.78 -12.66
C ARG A 346 -12.74 -9.39 -12.16
N MET A 347 -12.40 -9.79 -10.93
CA MET A 347 -11.08 -9.57 -10.35
C MET A 347 -9.99 -10.21 -11.21
N GLY A 348 -10.18 -11.47 -11.62
CA GLY A 348 -9.23 -12.16 -12.49
C GLY A 348 -9.01 -11.45 -13.82
N ARG A 349 -10.07 -10.94 -14.43
CA ARG A 349 -9.94 -10.12 -15.66
C ARG A 349 -9.16 -8.84 -15.41
N PHE A 350 -9.46 -8.12 -14.33
CA PHE A 350 -8.73 -6.91 -13.96
C PHE A 350 -7.25 -7.21 -13.71
N ILE A 351 -6.93 -8.28 -12.94
CA ILE A 351 -5.56 -8.74 -12.71
C ILE A 351 -4.87 -9.10 -14.04
N GLN A 352 -5.57 -9.75 -14.95
CA GLN A 352 -5.02 -10.08 -16.27
C GLN A 352 -4.71 -8.82 -17.09
N ASP A 353 -5.57 -7.80 -17.06
CA ASP A 353 -5.36 -6.57 -17.81
C ASP A 353 -4.19 -5.76 -17.22
N MET A 354 -4.14 -5.56 -15.89
CA MET A 354 -3.07 -4.81 -15.23
C MET A 354 -1.70 -5.49 -15.30
N LEU A 355 -1.64 -6.83 -15.33
CA LEU A 355 -0.39 -7.60 -15.42
C LEU A 355 -0.11 -8.09 -16.86
N ARG A 356 -0.95 -7.72 -17.83
CA ARG A 356 -0.78 -8.16 -19.22
C ARG A 356 0.63 -7.95 -19.80
N PRO A 357 1.31 -6.83 -19.53
CA PRO A 357 2.67 -6.63 -20.04
C PRO A 357 3.68 -7.64 -19.49
N VAL A 358 3.45 -8.18 -18.29
CA VAL A 358 4.39 -9.10 -17.61
C VAL A 358 3.92 -10.56 -17.60
N LEU A 359 2.66 -10.84 -17.93
CA LEU A 359 2.16 -12.21 -18.06
C LEU A 359 2.41 -12.76 -19.47
#